data_71b030aa708cd08779daa6b9f2aa06ef
#
_entry.id   71b030aa708cd08779daa6b9f2aa06ef
#
_cell.length_a   1.000
_cell.length_b   1.000
_cell.length_c   1.000
_cell.angle_alpha   90.00
_cell.angle_beta   90.00
_cell.angle_gamma   90.00
#
_symmetry.space_group_name_H-M   'P 1'
#
loop_
_entity.id
_entity.type
_entity.pdbx_description
1 polymer ?
#
loop_
_entity_poly.entity_id
_entity_poly.type
_entity_poly.pdbx_seq_one_letter_code
_entity_poly.pdbx_strand_id
1 'polypeptide(L)'
;MHTCLLKVPWSGSGKGLNWCLHGLTKPVANWCERILKEQGCLTAEPIYNKVKDFALEFYSDGRGEVLFAGYSMFSTNEHGAYTGNLIASDGQIEEMVAHYLPLKELVLMRGSLCTELAAIYGNTYTGYLGVDMMLCRQEKGQGYVVHPCVEINMRMNMGVVARLFYDNFVLSGRTGSVSYTHLRAHETV
;
A
#
# COMPACT_ATOMS: atom_id res chain seq x y z
N MET A 1 6.10 22.04 16.68
CA MET A 1 6.53 20.64 16.89
C MET A 1 6.29 19.91 15.60
N HIS A 2 7.30 19.24 15.05
CA HIS A 2 7.11 18.50 13.80
C HIS A 2 6.52 17.13 14.13
N THR A 3 5.36 16.82 13.53
CA THR A 3 4.75 15.50 13.56
C THR A 3 5.27 14.68 12.39
N CYS A 4 5.58 13.41 12.60
CA CYS A 4 6.01 12.49 11.54
C CYS A 4 5.61 11.06 11.87
N LEU A 5 5.57 10.23 10.84
CA LEU A 5 5.46 8.79 10.94
C LEU A 5 6.86 8.19 10.76
N LEU A 6 7.32 7.44 11.76
CA LEU A 6 8.57 6.70 11.69
C LEU A 6 8.28 5.26 11.25
N LYS A 7 9.04 4.76 10.29
CA LYS A 7 8.88 3.40 9.74
C LYS A 7 10.18 2.61 9.85
N VAL A 8 10.03 1.36 10.21
CA VAL A 8 11.11 0.37 10.26
C VAL A 8 11.24 -0.29 8.89
N PRO A 9 12.44 -0.36 8.27
CA PRO A 9 12.60 -0.90 6.92
C PRO A 9 12.16 -2.36 6.78
N TRP A 10 12.50 -3.18 7.76
CA TRP A 10 12.18 -4.61 7.75
C TRP A 10 10.98 -4.90 8.65
N SER A 11 9.80 -4.60 8.13
CA SER A 11 8.54 -4.89 8.81
C SER A 11 7.45 -5.16 7.78
N GLY A 12 6.28 -5.61 8.23
CA GLY A 12 5.14 -5.84 7.35
C GLY A 12 3.81 -5.69 8.08
N SER A 13 2.74 -5.51 7.30
CA SER A 13 1.36 -5.46 7.80
C SER A 13 1.12 -4.36 8.85
N GLY A 14 1.75 -3.20 8.69
CA GLY A 14 1.62 -2.07 9.62
C GLY A 14 2.37 -2.23 10.95
N LYS A 15 3.16 -3.29 11.11
CA LYS A 15 4.08 -3.42 12.24
C LYS A 15 5.29 -2.49 12.03
N GLY A 16 5.91 -2.02 13.13
CA GLY A 16 7.09 -1.16 13.01
C GLY A 16 6.80 0.30 12.63
N LEU A 17 5.57 0.75 12.80
CA LEU A 17 5.17 2.15 12.70
C LEU A 17 5.20 2.81 14.08
N ASN A 18 5.73 4.04 14.14
CA ASN A 18 5.69 4.87 15.35
C ASN A 18 5.22 6.29 14.98
N TRP A 19 4.08 6.67 15.53
CA TRP A 19 3.43 7.95 15.28
C TRP A 19 4.00 9.01 16.22
N CYS A 20 4.89 9.83 15.71
CA CYS A 20 5.53 10.91 16.44
C CYS A 20 4.63 12.17 16.43
N LEU A 21 3.57 12.17 17.23
CA LEU A 21 2.57 13.26 17.26
C LEU A 21 3.01 14.45 18.12
N HIS A 22 3.90 14.24 19.08
CA HIS A 22 4.34 15.25 20.04
C HIS A 22 5.85 15.56 19.92
N GLY A 23 6.42 15.29 18.74
CA GLY A 23 7.87 15.41 18.52
C GLY A 23 8.67 14.26 19.10
N LEU A 24 9.99 14.40 19.10
CA LEU A 24 10.91 13.35 19.55
C LEU A 24 10.94 13.31 21.08
N THR A 25 10.00 12.59 21.68
CA THR A 25 9.98 12.33 23.12
C THR A 25 11.05 11.28 23.50
N LYS A 26 11.41 11.19 24.78
CA LYS A 26 12.38 10.19 25.27
C LYS A 26 12.01 8.74 24.90
N PRO A 27 10.74 8.28 25.03
CA PRO A 27 10.34 6.95 24.56
C PRO A 27 10.55 6.75 23.07
N VAL A 28 10.20 7.74 22.23
CA VAL A 28 10.39 7.69 20.78
C VAL A 28 11.88 7.65 20.44
N ALA A 29 12.72 8.48 21.10
CA ALA A 29 14.17 8.46 20.91
C ALA A 29 14.77 7.09 21.24
N ASN A 30 14.42 6.51 22.39
CA ASN A 30 14.88 5.18 22.79
C ASN A 30 14.44 4.09 21.77
N TRP A 31 13.23 4.21 21.24
CA TRP A 31 12.74 3.32 20.17
C TRP A 31 13.58 3.48 18.89
N CYS A 32 13.86 4.71 18.46
CA CYS A 32 14.70 4.98 17.31
C CYS A 32 16.12 4.40 17.49
N GLU A 33 16.75 4.63 18.66
CA GLU A 33 18.08 4.09 18.95
C GLU A 33 18.12 2.56 18.86
N ARG A 34 17.10 1.88 19.39
CA ARG A 34 16.98 0.42 19.29
C ARG A 34 16.90 -0.01 17.84
N ILE A 35 15.99 0.59 17.05
CA ILE A 35 15.81 0.24 15.63
C ILE A 35 17.09 0.51 14.82
N LEU A 36 17.75 1.64 15.05
CA LEU A 36 19.01 1.96 14.38
C LEU A 36 20.12 0.95 14.71
N LYS A 37 20.16 0.44 15.94
CA LYS A 37 21.09 -0.63 16.33
C LYS A 37 20.76 -1.97 15.69
N GLU A 38 19.45 -2.31 15.58
CA GLU A 38 18.98 -3.60 15.05
C GLU A 38 18.98 -3.64 13.51
N GLN A 39 18.62 -2.55 12.84
CA GLN A 39 18.34 -2.52 11.40
C GLN A 39 19.17 -1.49 10.61
N GLY A 40 19.95 -0.66 11.29
CA GLY A 40 20.86 0.29 10.67
C GLY A 40 20.21 1.58 10.18
N CYS A 41 18.91 1.60 9.92
CA CYS A 41 18.19 2.79 9.45
C CYS A 41 16.71 2.77 9.86
N LEU A 42 16.08 3.92 9.76
CA LEU A 42 14.63 4.10 9.80
C LEU A 42 14.24 5.25 8.87
N THR A 43 13.00 5.29 8.43
CA THR A 43 12.47 6.40 7.63
C THR A 43 11.54 7.28 8.45
N ALA A 44 11.53 8.57 8.14
CA ALA A 44 10.60 9.54 8.71
C ALA A 44 9.81 10.18 7.58
N GLU A 45 8.49 10.12 7.66
CA GLU A 45 7.59 10.63 6.65
C GLU A 45 6.60 11.63 7.26
N PRO A 46 6.08 12.59 6.49
CA PRO A 46 4.98 13.42 6.93
C PRO A 46 3.74 12.59 7.24
N ILE A 47 2.95 13.04 8.22
CA ILE A 47 1.63 12.46 8.47
C ILE A 47 0.64 13.15 7.54
N TYR A 48 0.00 12.37 6.68
CA TYR A 48 -0.96 12.86 5.70
C TYR A 48 -2.41 12.70 6.18
N ASN A 49 -3.29 13.56 5.71
CA ASN A 49 -4.73 13.49 5.90
C ASN A 49 -5.34 12.38 5.01
N LYS A 50 -4.99 11.13 5.32
CA LYS A 50 -5.42 9.96 4.54
C LYS A 50 -6.95 9.78 4.56
N VAL A 51 -7.52 9.50 3.40
CA VAL A 51 -8.95 9.22 3.20
C VAL A 51 -9.19 7.77 2.80
N LYS A 52 -8.36 7.25 1.91
CA LYS A 52 -8.45 5.87 1.40
C LYS A 52 -7.07 5.31 1.09
N ASP A 53 -6.92 4.02 1.30
CA ASP A 53 -5.79 3.22 0.82
C ASP A 53 -6.22 2.45 -0.43
N PHE A 54 -5.37 2.42 -1.44
CA PHE A 54 -5.52 1.59 -2.63
C PHE A 54 -4.15 1.22 -3.17
N ALA A 55 -4.09 0.25 -4.06
CA ALA A 55 -2.85 -0.14 -4.71
C ALA A 55 -3.07 -0.43 -6.18
N LEU A 56 -2.01 -0.32 -6.95
CA LEU A 56 -1.89 -0.86 -8.28
C LEU A 56 -1.04 -2.12 -8.21
N GLU A 57 -1.59 -3.22 -8.73
CA GLU A 57 -0.94 -4.51 -8.76
C GLU A 57 -0.35 -4.75 -10.16
N PHE A 58 0.83 -5.34 -10.20
CA PHE A 58 1.58 -5.60 -11.42
C PHE A 58 2.14 -7.02 -11.42
N TYR A 59 2.52 -7.48 -12.60
CA TYR A 59 3.26 -8.72 -12.79
C TYR A 59 4.49 -8.45 -13.65
N SER A 60 5.65 -8.83 -13.17
CA SER A 60 6.91 -8.81 -13.91
C SER A 60 7.20 -10.20 -14.47
N ASP A 61 7.54 -10.27 -15.74
CA ASP A 61 7.92 -11.52 -16.41
C ASP A 61 9.40 -11.91 -16.21
N GLY A 62 10.20 -11.00 -15.64
CA GLY A 62 11.64 -11.16 -15.45
C GLY A 62 12.45 -11.06 -16.75
N ARG A 63 11.84 -10.59 -17.84
CA ARG A 63 12.44 -10.44 -19.17
C ARG A 63 12.38 -9.02 -19.71
N GLY A 64 12.11 -8.07 -18.84
CA GLY A 64 12.05 -6.65 -19.15
C GLY A 64 10.66 -6.06 -19.19
N GLU A 65 9.61 -6.87 -19.05
CA GLU A 65 8.24 -6.40 -19.09
C GLU A 65 7.59 -6.41 -17.71
N VAL A 66 6.84 -5.34 -17.39
CA VAL A 66 5.97 -5.25 -16.22
C VAL A 66 4.58 -4.84 -16.66
N LEU A 67 3.61 -5.72 -16.45
CA LEU A 67 2.22 -5.55 -16.86
C LEU A 67 1.35 -5.18 -15.66
N PHE A 68 0.37 -4.33 -15.90
CA PHE A 68 -0.67 -4.05 -14.91
C PHE A 68 -1.54 -5.30 -14.71
N ALA A 69 -1.72 -5.70 -13.44
CA ALA A 69 -2.47 -6.89 -13.06
C ALA A 69 -3.81 -6.58 -12.38
N GLY A 70 -4.07 -5.32 -12.02
CA GLY A 70 -5.35 -4.88 -11.47
C GLY A 70 -5.20 -3.83 -10.39
N TYR A 71 -6.32 -3.30 -9.94
CA TYR A 71 -6.41 -2.44 -8.77
C TYR A 71 -6.77 -3.24 -7.53
N SER A 72 -6.37 -2.76 -6.39
CA SER A 72 -6.88 -3.21 -5.10
C SER A 72 -7.24 -2.02 -4.20
N MET A 73 -8.27 -2.18 -3.40
CA MET A 73 -8.66 -1.21 -2.39
C MET A 73 -8.70 -1.90 -1.04
N PHE A 74 -7.93 -1.38 -0.11
CA PHE A 74 -7.77 -1.99 1.20
C PHE A 74 -8.05 -1.01 2.33
N SER A 75 -8.14 -1.53 3.53
CA SER A 75 -8.36 -0.77 4.73
C SER A 75 -7.28 -1.04 5.76
N THR A 76 -6.94 -0.01 6.51
CA THR A 76 -6.07 -0.09 7.68
C THR A 76 -6.79 0.48 8.90
N ASN A 77 -6.42 0.01 10.09
CA ASN A 77 -6.92 0.59 11.33
C ASN A 77 -6.20 1.92 11.65
N GLU A 78 -6.56 2.53 12.77
CA GLU A 78 -5.97 3.80 13.26
C GLU A 78 -4.46 3.73 13.51
N HIS A 79 -3.92 2.52 13.70
CA HIS A 79 -2.48 2.29 13.88
C HIS A 79 -1.75 1.97 12.56
N GLY A 80 -2.46 1.96 11.43
CA GLY A 80 -1.91 1.63 10.11
C GLY A 80 -1.82 0.13 9.82
N ALA A 81 -2.32 -0.74 10.71
CA ALA A 81 -2.33 -2.17 10.47
C ALA A 81 -3.44 -2.55 9.47
N TYR A 82 -3.09 -3.38 8.50
CA TYR A 82 -4.01 -3.89 7.48
C TYR A 82 -5.19 -4.64 8.12
N THR A 83 -6.40 -4.37 7.64
CA THR A 83 -7.63 -4.99 8.14
C THR A 83 -8.40 -5.79 7.09
N GLY A 84 -8.18 -5.53 5.81
CA GLY A 84 -8.84 -6.30 4.75
C GLY A 84 -8.80 -5.60 3.39
N ASN A 85 -9.16 -6.35 2.35
CA ASN A 85 -9.31 -5.88 0.97
C ASN A 85 -10.77 -5.96 0.52
N LEU A 86 -11.13 -5.01 -0.33
CA LEU A 86 -12.34 -5.11 -1.13
C LEU A 86 -12.12 -6.14 -2.25
N ILE A 87 -13.10 -6.99 -2.49
CA ILE A 87 -13.17 -7.89 -3.63
C ILE A 87 -14.11 -7.25 -4.65
N ALA A 88 -13.57 -6.67 -5.70
CA ALA A 88 -14.30 -5.92 -6.71
C ALA A 88 -13.58 -5.97 -8.05
N SER A 89 -14.29 -5.64 -9.13
CA SER A 89 -13.69 -5.46 -10.45
C SER A 89 -12.86 -4.18 -10.51
N ASP A 90 -11.95 -4.09 -11.49
CA ASP A 90 -11.21 -2.87 -11.77
C ASP A 90 -12.13 -1.68 -12.03
N GLY A 91 -13.20 -1.88 -12.83
CA GLY A 91 -14.17 -0.81 -13.10
C GLY A 91 -14.86 -0.29 -11.85
N GLN A 92 -15.23 -1.16 -10.91
CA GLN A 92 -15.82 -0.76 -9.63
C GLN A 92 -14.83 0.02 -8.76
N ILE A 93 -13.56 -0.38 -8.75
CA ILE A 93 -12.51 0.34 -8.01
C ILE A 93 -12.22 1.69 -8.68
N GLU A 94 -12.15 1.73 -10.02
CA GLU A 94 -12.00 2.97 -10.78
C GLU A 94 -13.14 3.96 -10.49
N GLU A 95 -14.39 3.50 -10.44
CA GLU A 95 -15.53 4.33 -10.05
C GLU A 95 -15.38 4.91 -8.64
N MET A 96 -14.92 4.11 -7.68
CA MET A 96 -14.68 4.58 -6.31
C MET A 96 -13.54 5.62 -6.24
N VAL A 97 -12.46 5.40 -6.98
CA VAL A 97 -11.31 6.31 -7.03
C VAL A 97 -11.69 7.61 -7.78
N ALA A 98 -12.58 7.53 -8.78
CA ALA A 98 -13.06 8.68 -9.55
C ALA A 98 -13.77 9.75 -8.71
N HIS A 99 -14.25 9.42 -7.51
CA HIS A 99 -14.79 10.41 -6.57
C HIS A 99 -13.72 11.34 -5.98
N TYR A 100 -12.46 10.97 -6.08
CA TYR A 100 -11.32 11.68 -5.48
C TYR A 100 -10.34 12.21 -6.52
N LEU A 101 -10.22 11.55 -7.65
CA LEU A 101 -9.17 11.74 -8.64
C LEU A 101 -9.75 11.52 -10.06
N PRO A 102 -9.47 12.39 -11.04
CA PRO A 102 -9.83 12.13 -12.43
C PRO A 102 -9.24 10.81 -12.94
N LEU A 103 -10.05 9.96 -13.56
CA LEU A 103 -9.60 8.66 -14.11
C LEU A 103 -8.41 8.78 -15.05
N LYS A 104 -8.32 9.89 -15.80
CA LYS A 104 -7.17 10.16 -16.67
C LYS A 104 -5.85 10.17 -15.90
N GLU A 105 -5.83 10.73 -14.70
CA GLU A 105 -4.63 10.77 -13.85
C GLU A 105 -4.27 9.37 -13.33
N LEU A 106 -5.27 8.57 -12.96
CA LEU A 106 -5.06 7.18 -12.55
C LEU A 106 -4.44 6.35 -13.68
N VAL A 107 -4.96 6.50 -14.92
CA VAL A 107 -4.43 5.81 -16.11
C VAL A 107 -2.99 6.26 -16.42
N LEU A 108 -2.69 7.56 -16.30
CA LEU A 108 -1.33 8.07 -16.50
C LEU A 108 -0.35 7.52 -15.45
N MET A 109 -0.74 7.51 -14.16
CA MET A 109 0.07 6.92 -13.10
C MET A 109 0.33 5.43 -13.35
N ARG A 110 -0.68 4.67 -13.76
CA ARG A 110 -0.53 3.26 -14.13
C ARG A 110 0.51 3.06 -15.24
N GLY A 111 0.42 3.84 -16.32
CA GLY A 111 1.37 3.77 -17.42
C GLY A 111 2.80 4.13 -17.00
N SER A 112 2.95 5.21 -16.23
CA SER A 112 4.27 5.61 -15.69
C SER A 112 4.86 4.53 -14.79
N LEU A 113 4.08 3.94 -13.90
CA LEU A 113 4.54 2.87 -13.03
C LEU A 113 4.94 1.60 -13.79
N CYS A 114 4.19 1.19 -14.83
CA CYS A 114 4.62 0.07 -15.68
C CYS A 114 6.02 0.33 -16.25
N THR A 115 6.27 1.52 -16.76
CA THR A 115 7.55 1.91 -17.36
C THR A 115 8.68 1.93 -16.32
N GLU A 116 8.47 2.60 -15.19
CA GLU A 116 9.48 2.74 -14.13
C GLU A 116 9.80 1.41 -13.45
N LEU A 117 8.79 0.61 -13.15
CA LEU A 117 8.97 -0.71 -12.56
C LEU A 117 9.68 -1.67 -13.54
N ALA A 118 9.38 -1.60 -14.84
CA ALA A 118 10.08 -2.37 -15.86
C ALA A 118 11.56 -1.98 -15.94
N ALA A 119 11.87 -0.67 -15.89
CA ALA A 119 13.25 -0.18 -15.93
C ALA A 119 14.06 -0.65 -14.70
N ILE A 120 13.45 -0.69 -13.52
CA ILE A 120 14.15 -1.03 -12.27
C ILE A 120 14.17 -2.55 -12.03
N TYR A 121 13.05 -3.23 -12.21
CA TYR A 121 12.85 -4.61 -11.77
C TYR A 121 12.60 -5.61 -12.90
N GLY A 122 12.27 -5.14 -14.12
CA GLY A 122 11.81 -5.99 -15.20
C GLY A 122 12.76 -7.14 -15.58
N ASN A 123 14.08 -6.95 -15.44
CA ASN A 123 15.08 -7.98 -15.72
C ASN A 123 15.61 -8.71 -14.48
N THR A 124 15.18 -8.31 -13.27
CA THR A 124 15.76 -8.83 -12.02
C THR A 124 14.75 -9.51 -11.12
N TYR A 125 13.46 -9.29 -11.38
CA TYR A 125 12.36 -9.85 -10.59
C TYR A 125 11.33 -10.51 -11.48
N THR A 126 10.84 -11.68 -11.08
CA THR A 126 9.72 -12.40 -11.72
C THR A 126 8.63 -12.65 -10.69
N GLY A 127 7.42 -12.23 -10.98
CA GLY A 127 6.27 -12.43 -10.09
C GLY A 127 5.42 -11.17 -9.90
N TYR A 128 4.45 -11.27 -8.99
CA TYR A 128 3.59 -10.16 -8.64
C TYR A 128 4.30 -9.14 -7.75
N LEU A 129 3.97 -7.88 -7.96
CA LEU A 129 4.35 -6.78 -7.09
C LEU A 129 3.21 -5.77 -7.00
N GLY A 130 3.11 -5.06 -5.89
CA GLY A 130 2.09 -4.04 -5.68
C GLY A 130 2.71 -2.71 -5.28
N VAL A 131 2.12 -1.61 -5.72
CA VAL A 131 2.47 -0.25 -5.29
C VAL A 131 1.31 0.30 -4.47
N ASP A 132 1.52 0.39 -3.17
CA ASP A 132 0.54 0.96 -2.25
C ASP A 132 0.51 2.47 -2.41
N MET A 133 -0.69 3.02 -2.47
CA MET A 133 -1.00 4.44 -2.62
C MET A 133 -2.02 4.88 -1.59
N MET A 134 -2.11 6.17 -1.36
CA MET A 134 -3.19 6.72 -0.56
C MET A 134 -3.78 7.99 -1.17
N LEU A 135 -5.09 8.10 -1.04
CA LEU A 135 -5.82 9.33 -1.28
C LEU A 135 -5.81 10.17 -0.02
N CYS A 136 -5.38 11.40 -0.14
CA CYS A 136 -5.26 12.33 0.97
C CYS A 136 -6.10 13.57 0.71
N ARG A 137 -6.67 14.15 1.76
CA ARG A 137 -7.30 15.47 1.68
C ARG A 137 -6.20 16.54 1.59
N GLN A 138 -6.37 17.52 0.72
CA GLN A 138 -5.47 18.66 0.65
C GLN A 138 -5.46 19.43 1.96
N GLU A 139 -4.29 19.85 2.42
CA GLU A 139 -4.15 20.65 3.63
C GLU A 139 -4.72 22.08 3.45
N LYS A 140 -4.55 22.63 2.25
CA LYS A 140 -5.04 23.95 1.87
C LYS A 140 -5.93 23.82 0.64
N GLY A 141 -7.21 24.18 0.80
CA GLY A 141 -8.18 24.12 -0.30
C GLY A 141 -9.23 23.01 -0.13
N GLN A 142 -10.05 22.86 -1.17
CA GLN A 142 -11.04 21.79 -1.26
C GLN A 142 -10.56 20.80 -2.33
N GLY A 143 -10.45 19.53 -1.96
CA GLY A 143 -10.06 18.49 -2.91
C GLY A 143 -9.17 17.43 -2.30
N TYR A 144 -8.68 16.55 -3.18
CA TYR A 144 -7.88 15.42 -2.83
C TYR A 144 -6.60 15.40 -3.65
N VAL A 145 -5.60 14.71 -3.14
CA VAL A 145 -4.33 14.42 -3.81
C VAL A 145 -3.99 12.97 -3.60
N VAL A 146 -3.22 12.41 -4.52
CA VAL A 146 -2.67 11.06 -4.40
C VAL A 146 -1.27 11.13 -3.84
N HIS A 147 -0.97 10.32 -2.85
CA HIS A 147 0.40 9.91 -2.54
C HIS A 147 0.70 8.68 -3.39
N PRO A 148 1.51 8.79 -4.45
CA PRO A 148 1.54 7.80 -5.53
C PRO A 148 2.40 6.56 -5.22
N CYS A 149 3.16 6.58 -4.13
CA CYS A 149 3.98 5.45 -3.71
C CYS A 149 4.25 5.53 -2.21
N VAL A 150 3.50 4.77 -1.45
CA VAL A 150 3.69 4.63 0.01
C VAL A 150 4.67 3.49 0.29
N GLU A 151 4.53 2.38 -0.45
CA GLU A 151 5.33 1.17 -0.33
C GLU A 151 5.29 0.38 -1.64
N ILE A 152 6.38 -0.28 -1.99
CA ILE A 152 6.43 -1.27 -3.07
C ILE A 152 6.55 -2.66 -2.46
N ASN A 153 5.54 -3.49 -2.66
CA ASN A 153 5.47 -4.85 -2.16
C ASN A 153 5.96 -5.83 -3.22
N MET A 154 7.22 -6.24 -3.16
CA MET A 154 7.86 -7.17 -4.12
C MET A 154 7.49 -8.63 -3.81
N ARG A 155 6.21 -8.94 -3.83
CA ARG A 155 5.65 -10.26 -3.50
C ARG A 155 4.19 -10.33 -3.91
N MET A 156 3.62 -11.53 -3.94
CA MET A 156 2.17 -11.68 -3.92
C MET A 156 1.65 -11.12 -2.61
N ASN A 157 0.89 -10.03 -2.71
CA ASN A 157 0.26 -9.34 -1.58
C ASN A 157 -1.25 -9.64 -1.54
N MET A 158 -1.95 -9.11 -0.52
CA MET A 158 -3.40 -9.34 -0.36
C MET A 158 -4.25 -8.67 -1.44
N GLY A 159 -3.77 -7.62 -2.07
CA GLY A 159 -4.43 -6.99 -3.22
C GLY A 159 -4.46 -7.92 -4.42
N VAL A 160 -3.32 -8.53 -4.76
CA VAL A 160 -3.24 -9.56 -5.81
C VAL A 160 -4.16 -10.74 -5.49
N VAL A 161 -4.16 -11.23 -4.24
CA VAL A 161 -5.05 -12.32 -3.81
C VAL A 161 -6.52 -11.94 -3.99
N ALA A 162 -6.93 -10.74 -3.57
CA ALA A 162 -8.31 -10.26 -3.72
C ALA A 162 -8.70 -10.14 -5.21
N ARG A 163 -7.78 -9.68 -6.06
CA ARG A 163 -7.98 -9.59 -7.50
C ARG A 163 -8.17 -10.96 -8.14
N LEU A 164 -7.24 -11.89 -7.88
CA LEU A 164 -7.33 -13.25 -8.41
C LEU A 164 -8.58 -13.98 -7.90
N PHE A 165 -8.98 -13.73 -6.66
CA PHE A 165 -10.22 -14.27 -6.11
C PHE A 165 -11.44 -13.73 -6.86
N TYR A 166 -11.48 -12.41 -7.13
CA TYR A 166 -12.55 -11.81 -7.90
C TYR A 166 -12.67 -12.46 -9.27
N ASP A 167 -11.56 -12.55 -10.02
CA ASP A 167 -11.55 -13.04 -11.39
C ASP A 167 -12.00 -14.50 -11.53
N ASN A 168 -11.76 -15.32 -10.50
CA ASN A 168 -12.01 -16.76 -10.57
C ASN A 168 -13.31 -17.19 -9.88
N PHE A 169 -13.81 -16.43 -8.90
CA PHE A 169 -14.86 -16.92 -8.01
C PHE A 169 -16.04 -15.94 -7.83
N VAL A 170 -15.94 -14.71 -8.31
CA VAL A 170 -17.00 -13.72 -8.12
C VAL A 170 -17.80 -13.54 -9.40
N LEU A 171 -19.12 -13.63 -9.29
CA LEU A 171 -20.02 -13.34 -10.41
C LEU A 171 -19.95 -11.85 -10.77
N SER A 172 -19.94 -11.56 -12.08
CA SER A 172 -19.89 -10.20 -12.61
C SER A 172 -20.89 -9.26 -11.92
N GLY A 173 -20.42 -8.08 -11.55
CA GLY A 173 -21.21 -7.04 -10.89
C GLY A 173 -21.40 -7.20 -9.38
N ARG A 174 -20.89 -8.25 -8.76
CA ARG A 174 -20.91 -8.41 -7.30
C ARG A 174 -19.63 -7.90 -6.68
N THR A 175 -19.73 -7.53 -5.41
CA THR A 175 -18.59 -7.13 -4.56
C THR A 175 -18.58 -7.97 -3.29
N GLY A 176 -17.43 -8.05 -2.66
CA GLY A 176 -17.23 -8.69 -1.38
C GLY A 176 -16.08 -8.05 -0.62
N SER A 177 -15.75 -8.61 0.52
CA SER A 177 -14.54 -8.21 1.25
C SER A 177 -13.85 -9.44 1.81
N VAL A 178 -12.53 -9.40 1.84
CA VAL A 178 -11.70 -10.36 2.55
C VAL A 178 -11.00 -9.65 3.68
N SER A 179 -11.16 -10.15 4.91
CA SER A 179 -10.47 -9.64 6.09
C SER A 179 -9.48 -10.69 6.59
N TYR A 180 -8.38 -10.19 7.18
CA TYR A 180 -7.47 -11.04 7.92
C TYR A 180 -8.10 -11.39 9.27
N THR A 181 -8.53 -12.62 9.44
CA THR A 181 -8.59 -13.20 10.78
C THR A 181 -7.18 -13.67 11.11
N HIS A 182 -6.54 -13.03 12.06
CA HIS A 182 -5.28 -13.51 12.63
C HIS A 182 -5.58 -14.81 13.37
N LEU A 183 -5.43 -15.93 12.70
CA LEU A 183 -5.12 -17.17 13.38
C LEU A 183 -3.69 -16.97 13.92
N ARG A 184 -3.56 -16.71 15.22
CA ARG A 184 -2.29 -16.93 15.90
C ARG A 184 -1.98 -18.40 15.71
N ALA A 185 -1.05 -18.72 14.81
CA ALA A 185 -0.39 -20.00 14.87
C ALA A 185 0.23 -20.06 16.28
N HIS A 186 -0.27 -20.94 17.13
CA HIS A 186 0.47 -21.34 18.30
C HIS A 186 1.73 -22.00 17.75
N GLU A 187 2.85 -21.32 17.85
CA GLU A 187 4.14 -21.96 17.74
C GLU A 187 4.17 -22.99 18.86
N THR A 188 3.90 -24.23 18.51
CA THR A 188 4.24 -25.37 19.36
C THR A 188 5.76 -25.43 19.38
N VAL A 189 6.33 -25.20 20.52
CA VAL A 189 7.74 -25.39 20.90
C VAL A 189 8.15 -26.85 20.67
#